data_20288c33066b71a7631553648b028045
#
_entry.id   20288c33066b71a7631553648b028045
#
_cell.length_a   1.000
_cell.length_b   1.000
_cell.length_c   1.000
_cell.angle_alpha   90.00
_cell.angle_beta   90.00
_cell.angle_gamma   90.00
#
_symmetry.space_group_name_H-M   'P 1'
#
loop_
_entity.id
_entity.type
_entity.pdbx_description
1 polymer ?
#
loop_
_entity_poly.entity_id
_entity_poly.type
_entity_poly.pdbx_seq_one_letter_code
_entity_poly.pdbx_strand_id
1 'polypeptide(L)'
;MAQGLDQLVEALRHRLSAIDDRRTPDTDADRDALVGELLGLARAAVDGFARSFAELAALRKAAKRQFTRLTARDNVKFDGLSRVSHVTDATDWRVEYPFVVLTPDTEAEMAGLVQCCIELGLTVIPRGGGTGYTGGAIPLTWKSAVINTEKLEQMTEVEHVSLPGLAQPVPTIWTGAGVVTQRVADAAERAGFVFAVDPTSAEASCVGGNIAMNAGGKKAVLWGTALDNLASWRMVTPEAQWLEVTRIDHNLGKIHDVETASFDLQYFAADGKTPLRRERLDIPGRTFRKEGLGKDVTDKFLAGLPGIQKEGCDGLITSARWVVHRMPAHTRTVCLEFFGNAKDAVPSIVEIKDFMFAEQLRIGVLLAGLEHLDDRYLKAVGYATKSKSHAGLPKICLLYTSDAADERSSV
;
A
#
# COMPACT_ATOMS: atom_id res chain seq x y z
N MET A 1 -7.67 -30.45 21.21
CA MET A 1 -7.74 -29.01 21.60
C MET A 1 -9.03 -28.67 22.38
N ALA A 2 -10.22 -29.07 21.94
CA ALA A 2 -11.46 -28.78 22.67
C ALA A 2 -11.49 -29.36 24.10
N GLN A 3 -11.11 -30.62 24.28
CA GLN A 3 -11.08 -31.27 25.61
C GLN A 3 -10.19 -30.57 26.64
N GLY A 4 -9.03 -30.02 26.21
CA GLY A 4 -8.15 -29.29 27.13
C GLY A 4 -8.68 -27.90 27.51
N LEU A 5 -9.47 -27.27 26.63
CA LEU A 5 -10.10 -25.98 26.89
C LEU A 5 -11.23 -26.12 27.91
N ASP A 6 -12.10 -27.11 27.72
CA ASP A 6 -13.20 -27.38 28.66
C ASP A 6 -12.66 -27.68 30.07
N GLN A 7 -11.61 -28.49 30.16
CA GLN A 7 -10.93 -28.80 31.43
C GLN A 7 -10.33 -27.53 32.07
N LEU A 8 -9.73 -26.63 31.28
CA LEU A 8 -9.17 -25.36 31.78
C LEU A 8 -10.29 -24.46 32.35
N VAL A 9 -11.36 -24.30 31.57
CA VAL A 9 -12.52 -23.46 32.01
C VAL A 9 -13.15 -24.01 33.28
N GLU A 10 -13.36 -25.31 33.38
CA GLU A 10 -13.86 -25.96 34.57
C GLU A 10 -12.91 -25.76 35.75
N ALA A 11 -11.61 -25.94 35.59
CA ALA A 11 -10.63 -25.73 36.64
C ALA A 11 -10.62 -24.27 37.14
N LEU A 12 -10.75 -23.29 36.21
CA LEU A 12 -10.86 -21.88 36.61
C LEU A 12 -12.15 -21.59 37.39
N ARG A 13 -13.29 -22.11 36.92
CA ARG A 13 -14.58 -21.97 37.64
C ARG A 13 -14.53 -22.58 39.02
N HIS A 14 -13.97 -23.79 39.14
CA HIS A 14 -13.79 -24.46 40.42
C HIS A 14 -12.90 -23.66 41.39
N ARG A 15 -11.79 -23.09 40.90
CA ARG A 15 -10.92 -22.22 41.73
C ARG A 15 -11.63 -20.96 42.20
N LEU A 16 -12.42 -20.30 41.32
CA LEU A 16 -13.19 -19.12 41.72
C LEU A 16 -14.28 -19.44 42.74
N SER A 17 -14.96 -20.60 42.64
CA SER A 17 -15.87 -21.09 43.64
C SER A 17 -15.17 -21.37 44.99
N ALA A 18 -14.03 -22.07 44.96
CA ALA A 18 -13.27 -22.37 46.18
C ALA A 18 -12.74 -21.11 46.90
N ILE A 19 -12.50 -20.00 46.17
CA ILE A 19 -12.16 -18.71 46.80
C ILE A 19 -13.42 -18.10 47.44
N ASP A 20 -14.55 -18.13 46.77
CA ASP A 20 -15.82 -17.61 47.28
C ASP A 20 -16.30 -18.36 48.52
N ASP A 21 -16.19 -19.71 48.52
CA ASP A 21 -16.54 -20.57 49.66
C ASP A 21 -15.68 -20.32 50.90
N ARG A 22 -14.47 -19.76 50.74
CA ARG A 22 -13.56 -19.39 51.85
C ARG A 22 -13.78 -17.97 52.37
N ARG A 23 -14.67 -17.21 51.73
CA ARG A 23 -15.03 -15.89 52.23
C ARG A 23 -15.70 -16.02 53.59
N THR A 24 -15.11 -15.45 54.58
CA THR A 24 -15.76 -15.26 55.89
C THR A 24 -16.31 -13.84 55.89
N PRO A 25 -17.60 -13.65 56.26
CA PRO A 25 -18.13 -12.31 56.51
C PRO A 25 -17.31 -11.74 57.69
N ASP A 26 -16.31 -10.97 57.36
CA ASP A 26 -15.37 -10.47 58.35
C ASP A 26 -15.62 -8.99 58.61
N THR A 27 -14.95 -8.49 59.62
CA THR A 27 -15.01 -7.19 60.26
C THR A 27 -14.86 -5.96 59.32
N ASP A 28 -14.59 -6.17 58.07
CA ASP A 28 -14.48 -5.14 57.01
C ASP A 28 -15.47 -5.44 55.87
N ALA A 29 -16.69 -4.91 56.00
CA ALA A 29 -17.76 -5.07 55.01
C ALA A 29 -17.40 -4.52 53.64
N ASP A 30 -16.62 -3.45 53.58
CA ASP A 30 -16.22 -2.81 52.33
C ASP A 30 -15.23 -3.70 51.55
N ARG A 31 -14.31 -4.33 52.25
CA ARG A 31 -13.35 -5.27 51.65
C ARG A 31 -14.07 -6.52 51.13
N ASP A 32 -15.04 -7.07 51.89
CA ASP A 32 -15.79 -8.23 51.41
C ASP A 32 -16.64 -7.92 50.18
N ALA A 33 -17.23 -6.74 50.12
CA ALA A 33 -17.95 -6.26 48.95
C ALA A 33 -17.04 -6.16 47.72
N LEU A 34 -15.83 -5.59 47.82
CA LEU A 34 -14.83 -5.51 46.76
C LEU A 34 -14.36 -6.88 46.27
N VAL A 35 -14.16 -7.83 47.21
CA VAL A 35 -13.81 -9.22 46.86
C VAL A 35 -14.95 -9.87 46.09
N GLY A 36 -16.21 -9.65 46.50
CA GLY A 36 -17.39 -10.15 45.79
C GLY A 36 -17.49 -9.60 44.35
N GLU A 37 -17.28 -8.30 44.18
CA GLU A 37 -17.26 -7.67 42.88
C GLU A 37 -16.14 -8.23 41.97
N LEU A 38 -14.92 -8.37 42.52
CA LEU A 38 -13.77 -8.94 41.78
C LEU A 38 -14.05 -10.38 41.35
N LEU A 39 -14.64 -11.21 42.19
CA LEU A 39 -15.03 -12.58 41.85
C LEU A 39 -16.12 -12.60 40.76
N GLY A 40 -17.07 -11.69 40.84
CA GLY A 40 -18.09 -11.52 39.80
C GLY A 40 -17.45 -11.17 38.43
N LEU A 41 -16.56 -10.22 38.42
CA LEU A 41 -15.80 -9.83 37.19
C LEU A 41 -14.94 -10.98 36.66
N ALA A 42 -14.26 -11.72 37.56
CA ALA A 42 -13.44 -12.87 37.18
C ALA A 42 -14.28 -14.01 36.56
N ARG A 43 -15.44 -14.32 37.15
CA ARG A 43 -16.39 -15.32 36.59
C ARG A 43 -16.88 -14.87 35.22
N ALA A 44 -17.30 -13.62 35.08
CA ALA A 44 -17.74 -13.06 33.82
C ALA A 44 -16.64 -13.13 32.73
N ALA A 45 -15.38 -12.88 33.12
CA ALA A 45 -14.22 -13.01 32.23
C ALA A 45 -13.99 -14.45 31.78
N VAL A 46 -14.04 -15.44 32.69
CA VAL A 46 -13.91 -16.87 32.36
C VAL A 46 -15.04 -17.34 31.45
N ASP A 47 -16.28 -16.93 31.71
CA ASP A 47 -17.43 -17.28 30.89
C ASP A 47 -17.36 -16.59 29.51
N GLY A 48 -16.90 -15.34 29.46
CA GLY A 48 -16.61 -14.62 28.22
C GLY A 48 -15.55 -15.33 27.37
N PHE A 49 -14.46 -15.76 28.02
CA PHE A 49 -13.41 -16.54 27.38
C PHE A 49 -13.94 -17.86 26.80
N ALA A 50 -14.72 -18.62 27.56
CA ALA A 50 -15.34 -19.86 27.09
C ALA A 50 -16.27 -19.63 25.86
N ARG A 51 -17.12 -18.58 25.92
CA ARG A 51 -18.00 -18.21 24.82
C ARG A 51 -17.22 -17.82 23.57
N SER A 52 -16.11 -17.11 23.71
CA SER A 52 -15.31 -16.65 22.57
C SER A 52 -14.82 -17.79 21.67
N PHE A 53 -14.53 -18.96 22.21
CA PHE A 53 -14.14 -20.13 21.41
C PHE A 53 -15.30 -20.73 20.63
N ALA A 54 -16.49 -20.80 21.22
CA ALA A 54 -17.68 -21.25 20.51
C ALA A 54 -18.07 -20.29 19.37
N GLU A 55 -18.03 -19.00 19.65
CA GLU A 55 -18.26 -17.93 18.66
C GLU A 55 -17.24 -17.99 17.51
N LEU A 56 -15.95 -18.14 17.85
CA LEU A 56 -14.89 -18.29 16.85
C LEU A 56 -15.08 -19.52 15.98
N ALA A 57 -15.46 -20.66 16.57
CA ALA A 57 -15.73 -21.90 15.82
C ALA A 57 -16.93 -21.73 14.88
N ALA A 58 -18.01 -21.11 15.36
CA ALA A 58 -19.20 -20.80 14.56
C ALA A 58 -18.89 -19.83 13.43
N LEU A 59 -18.17 -18.75 13.71
CA LEU A 59 -17.74 -17.78 12.72
C LEU A 59 -16.86 -18.43 11.66
N ARG A 60 -15.90 -19.27 12.05
CA ARG A 60 -15.03 -20.00 11.11
C ARG A 60 -15.81 -20.93 10.19
N LYS A 61 -16.81 -21.63 10.71
CA LYS A 61 -17.70 -22.50 9.94
C LYS A 61 -18.53 -21.70 8.93
N ALA A 62 -19.10 -20.57 9.36
CA ALA A 62 -19.86 -19.66 8.51
C ALA A 62 -18.97 -19.06 7.40
N ALA A 63 -17.83 -18.51 7.76
CA ALA A 63 -16.87 -17.89 6.86
C ALA A 63 -16.38 -18.90 5.79
N LYS A 64 -15.96 -20.10 6.20
CA LYS A 64 -15.55 -21.14 5.27
C LYS A 64 -16.65 -21.47 4.25
N ARG A 65 -17.91 -21.62 4.72
CA ARG A 65 -19.03 -21.93 3.84
C ARG A 65 -19.34 -20.79 2.86
N GLN A 66 -19.22 -19.53 3.28
CA GLN A 66 -19.56 -18.38 2.44
C GLN A 66 -18.43 -18.10 1.45
N PHE A 67 -17.18 -17.97 1.91
CA PHE A 67 -16.04 -17.67 1.04
C PHE A 67 -15.82 -18.74 -0.05
N THR A 68 -15.96 -20.04 0.27
CA THR A 68 -15.76 -21.11 -0.72
C THR A 68 -16.86 -21.19 -1.80
N ARG A 69 -17.88 -20.34 -1.75
CA ARG A 69 -18.84 -20.13 -2.84
C ARG A 69 -18.40 -19.06 -3.81
N LEU A 70 -17.49 -18.20 -3.38
CA LEU A 70 -17.05 -17.00 -4.09
C LEU A 70 -15.67 -17.18 -4.71
N THR A 71 -14.83 -18.01 -4.10
CA THR A 71 -13.46 -18.28 -4.54
C THR A 71 -13.10 -19.75 -4.34
N ALA A 72 -12.00 -20.21 -4.93
CA ALA A 72 -11.50 -21.56 -4.75
C ALA A 72 -11.21 -21.86 -3.27
N ARG A 73 -11.37 -23.11 -2.87
CA ARG A 73 -11.20 -23.52 -1.46
C ARG A 73 -9.81 -23.21 -0.92
N ASP A 74 -8.78 -23.33 -1.75
CA ASP A 74 -7.38 -23.10 -1.37
C ASP A 74 -7.05 -21.61 -1.23
N ASN A 75 -7.94 -20.74 -1.69
CA ASN A 75 -7.86 -19.30 -1.50
C ASN A 75 -8.37 -18.84 -0.14
N VAL A 76 -9.00 -19.72 0.64
CA VAL A 76 -9.56 -19.42 1.96
C VAL A 76 -8.69 -20.05 3.05
N LYS A 77 -7.71 -19.31 3.53
CA LYS A 77 -6.62 -19.80 4.37
C LYS A 77 -6.85 -19.47 5.85
N PHE A 78 -7.05 -20.50 6.66
CA PHE A 78 -7.17 -20.39 8.12
C PHE A 78 -5.98 -20.99 8.86
N ASP A 79 -5.01 -21.53 8.16
CA ASP A 79 -3.84 -22.16 8.75
C ASP A 79 -2.89 -21.17 9.40
N GLY A 80 -2.05 -21.68 10.30
CA GLY A 80 -1.13 -20.84 11.08
C GLY A 80 -0.08 -20.16 10.23
N LEU A 81 0.46 -20.83 9.21
CA LEU A 81 1.51 -20.29 8.36
C LEU A 81 0.99 -19.10 7.53
N SER A 82 -0.13 -19.26 6.87
CA SER A 82 -0.76 -18.18 6.09
C SER A 82 -1.07 -16.97 6.96
N ARG A 83 -1.56 -17.19 8.20
CA ARG A 83 -1.88 -16.11 9.13
C ARG A 83 -0.63 -15.40 9.63
N VAL A 84 0.42 -16.13 9.97
CA VAL A 84 1.70 -15.57 10.44
C VAL A 84 2.40 -14.76 9.36
N SER A 85 2.35 -15.20 8.10
CA SER A 85 2.96 -14.46 6.99
C SER A 85 2.26 -13.13 6.66
N HIS A 86 1.09 -12.88 7.25
CA HIS A 86 0.30 -11.68 7.03
C HIS A 86 0.08 -10.82 8.29
N VAL A 87 0.89 -11.01 9.34
CA VAL A 87 0.78 -10.20 10.59
C VAL A 87 1.59 -8.91 10.55
N THR A 88 2.48 -8.75 9.58
CA THR A 88 3.41 -7.61 9.49
C THR A 88 3.50 -7.09 8.05
N ASP A 89 3.94 -5.88 7.90
CA ASP A 89 4.43 -5.30 6.65
C ASP A 89 5.93 -4.98 6.78
N ALA A 90 6.45 -3.95 6.12
CA ALA A 90 7.85 -3.54 6.28
C ALA A 90 8.12 -2.73 7.57
N THR A 91 7.12 -2.55 8.42
CA THR A 91 7.31 -2.05 9.79
C THR A 91 7.67 -3.18 10.75
N ASP A 92 8.11 -2.83 11.96
CA ASP A 92 8.32 -3.80 13.05
C ASP A 92 7.03 -4.20 13.76
N TRP A 93 5.90 -3.68 13.36
CA TRP A 93 4.63 -3.85 14.06
C TRP A 93 4.03 -5.22 13.80
N ARG A 94 3.59 -5.86 14.87
CA ARG A 94 2.83 -7.11 14.90
C ARG A 94 1.80 -6.98 16.00
N VAL A 95 0.56 -6.64 15.61
CA VAL A 95 -0.48 -6.34 16.57
C VAL A 95 -1.37 -7.55 16.82
N GLU A 96 -1.92 -8.15 15.75
CA GLU A 96 -2.84 -9.27 15.89
C GLU A 96 -2.73 -10.22 14.67
N TYR A 97 -3.15 -11.46 14.85
CA TYR A 97 -3.27 -12.41 13.74
C TYR A 97 -4.58 -12.20 12.99
N PRO A 98 -4.59 -12.19 11.66
CA PRO A 98 -5.86 -12.14 10.93
C PRO A 98 -6.68 -13.40 11.20
N PHE A 99 -8.01 -13.27 11.21
CA PHE A 99 -8.91 -14.41 11.28
C PHE A 99 -8.78 -15.33 10.08
N VAL A 100 -8.70 -14.74 8.89
CA VAL A 100 -8.58 -15.43 7.60
C VAL A 100 -7.70 -14.64 6.64
N VAL A 101 -7.00 -15.34 5.77
CA VAL A 101 -6.32 -14.76 4.60
C VAL A 101 -7.03 -15.27 3.35
N LEU A 102 -7.40 -14.34 2.47
CA LEU A 102 -8.08 -14.60 1.20
C LEU A 102 -7.15 -14.21 0.05
N THR A 103 -6.96 -15.12 -0.91
CA THR A 103 -6.11 -14.88 -2.09
C THR A 103 -6.92 -15.14 -3.36
N PRO A 104 -7.83 -14.20 -3.76
CA PRO A 104 -8.71 -14.39 -4.91
C PRO A 104 -7.93 -14.62 -6.20
N ASP A 105 -8.45 -15.49 -7.07
CA ASP A 105 -7.82 -15.81 -8.35
C ASP A 105 -8.11 -14.74 -9.41
N THR A 106 -9.25 -14.07 -9.29
CA THR A 106 -9.73 -13.11 -10.30
C THR A 106 -10.29 -11.84 -9.65
N GLU A 107 -10.25 -10.75 -10.39
CA GLU A 107 -10.86 -9.48 -9.99
C GLU A 107 -12.37 -9.62 -9.69
N ALA A 108 -13.08 -10.45 -10.46
CA ALA A 108 -14.53 -10.63 -10.33
C ALA A 108 -14.97 -11.16 -8.95
N GLU A 109 -14.09 -11.82 -8.21
CA GLU A 109 -14.37 -12.35 -6.86
C GLU A 109 -14.39 -11.26 -5.78
N MET A 110 -13.73 -10.11 -6.03
CA MET A 110 -13.39 -9.13 -5.00
C MET A 110 -14.61 -8.52 -4.30
N ALA A 111 -15.61 -8.05 -5.05
CA ALA A 111 -16.79 -7.41 -4.45
C ALA A 111 -17.59 -8.40 -3.59
N GLY A 112 -17.73 -9.63 -4.05
CA GLY A 112 -18.39 -10.70 -3.28
C GLY A 112 -17.64 -11.03 -1.99
N LEU A 113 -16.30 -11.08 -2.02
CA LEU A 113 -15.48 -11.32 -0.84
C LEU A 113 -15.60 -10.18 0.18
N VAL A 114 -15.58 -8.92 -0.28
CA VAL A 114 -15.81 -7.74 0.59
C VAL A 114 -17.20 -7.79 1.21
N GLN A 115 -18.23 -8.03 0.42
CA GLN A 115 -19.61 -8.17 0.91
C GLN A 115 -19.73 -9.25 1.98
N CYS A 116 -19.11 -10.40 1.75
CA CYS A 116 -19.09 -11.50 2.72
C CYS A 116 -18.34 -11.12 4.00
N CYS A 117 -17.25 -10.36 3.93
CA CYS A 117 -16.56 -9.84 5.11
C CYS A 117 -17.46 -8.90 5.92
N ILE A 118 -18.21 -8.01 5.26
CA ILE A 118 -19.16 -7.11 5.91
C ILE A 118 -20.24 -7.91 6.67
N GLU A 119 -20.85 -8.90 6.00
CA GLU A 119 -21.89 -9.75 6.60
C GLU A 119 -21.39 -10.57 7.80
N LEU A 120 -20.13 -10.95 7.79
CA LEU A 120 -19.48 -11.68 8.88
C LEU A 120 -18.90 -10.77 9.98
N GLY A 121 -19.00 -9.45 9.83
CA GLY A 121 -18.43 -8.47 10.75
C GLY A 121 -16.90 -8.53 10.83
N LEU A 122 -16.23 -8.80 9.72
CA LEU A 122 -14.78 -8.84 9.60
C LEU A 122 -14.22 -7.51 9.08
N THR A 123 -13.17 -7.02 9.72
CA THR A 123 -12.41 -5.87 9.21
C THR A 123 -11.59 -6.31 8.00
N VAL A 124 -11.76 -5.64 6.88
CA VAL A 124 -11.01 -5.93 5.66
C VAL A 124 -9.66 -5.22 5.69
N ILE A 125 -8.59 -5.97 5.44
CA ILE A 125 -7.22 -5.45 5.30
C ILE A 125 -6.74 -5.76 3.88
N PRO A 126 -6.65 -4.75 3.00
CA PRO A 126 -6.07 -4.93 1.67
C PRO A 126 -4.56 -5.19 1.77
N ARG A 127 -4.04 -6.11 0.98
CA ARG A 127 -2.62 -6.40 0.95
C ARG A 127 -2.14 -6.75 -0.46
N GLY A 128 -1.06 -6.11 -0.88
CA GLY A 128 -0.22 -6.53 -2.00
C GLY A 128 1.07 -7.18 -1.47
N GLY A 129 2.24 -6.69 -1.86
CA GLY A 129 3.54 -7.20 -1.41
C GLY A 129 3.88 -6.95 0.07
N GLY A 130 3.10 -6.14 0.79
CA GLY A 130 3.35 -5.83 2.21
C GLY A 130 4.62 -5.00 2.45
N THR A 131 5.05 -4.21 1.48
CA THR A 131 6.28 -3.41 1.52
C THR A 131 6.10 -2.00 2.09
N GLY A 132 4.88 -1.65 2.54
CA GLY A 132 4.57 -0.34 3.12
C GLY A 132 5.20 -0.13 4.50
N TYR A 133 5.43 1.15 4.85
CA TYR A 133 6.03 1.56 6.13
C TYR A 133 5.05 2.23 7.09
N THR A 134 3.74 2.10 6.84
CA THR A 134 2.70 2.81 7.63
C THR A 134 1.85 1.89 8.49
N GLY A 135 2.03 0.58 8.38
CA GLY A 135 1.19 -0.40 9.06
C GLY A 135 -0.18 -0.63 8.41
N GLY A 136 -0.41 -0.10 7.19
CA GLY A 136 -1.69 -0.23 6.49
C GLY A 136 -2.10 -1.66 6.12
N ALA A 137 -1.14 -2.59 6.08
CA ALA A 137 -1.38 -4.01 5.81
C ALA A 137 -1.38 -4.91 7.06
N ILE A 138 -1.38 -4.30 8.26
CA ILE A 138 -1.29 -5.03 9.54
C ILE A 138 -2.68 -5.19 10.16
N PRO A 139 -3.10 -6.42 10.52
CA PRO A 139 -4.32 -6.64 11.28
C PRO A 139 -4.23 -6.04 12.69
N LEU A 140 -5.21 -5.21 13.06
CA LEU A 140 -5.31 -4.59 14.38
C LEU A 140 -6.30 -5.32 15.31
N THR A 141 -7.08 -6.24 14.78
CA THR A 141 -8.07 -7.03 15.51
C THR A 141 -8.09 -8.47 14.98
N TRP A 142 -8.36 -9.42 15.87
CA TRP A 142 -8.51 -10.83 15.48
C TRP A 142 -9.68 -11.07 14.49
N LYS A 143 -10.68 -10.19 14.46
CA LYS A 143 -11.77 -10.19 13.47
C LYS A 143 -11.36 -9.51 12.17
N SER A 144 -10.21 -9.84 11.61
CA SER A 144 -9.72 -9.30 10.35
C SER A 144 -9.66 -10.34 9.25
N ALA A 145 -10.04 -9.95 8.04
CA ALA A 145 -9.79 -10.69 6.82
C ALA A 145 -8.73 -9.94 6.00
N VAL A 146 -7.55 -10.53 5.82
CA VAL A 146 -6.58 -10.01 4.87
C VAL A 146 -6.95 -10.49 3.49
N ILE A 147 -7.23 -9.56 2.56
CA ILE A 147 -7.43 -9.86 1.14
C ILE A 147 -6.14 -9.53 0.41
N ASN A 148 -5.39 -10.56 0.07
CA ASN A 148 -4.12 -10.44 -0.63
C ASN A 148 -4.34 -10.55 -2.14
N THR A 149 -3.92 -9.52 -2.89
CA THR A 149 -4.13 -9.39 -4.33
C THR A 149 -3.05 -10.07 -5.17
N GLU A 150 -2.14 -10.84 -4.59
CA GLU A 150 -0.96 -11.42 -5.25
C GLU A 150 -1.27 -12.19 -6.55
N LYS A 151 -2.46 -12.79 -6.66
CA LYS A 151 -2.88 -13.54 -7.84
C LYS A 151 -3.51 -12.68 -8.95
N LEU A 152 -3.81 -11.42 -8.68
CA LEU A 152 -4.27 -10.47 -9.71
C LEU A 152 -3.08 -9.97 -10.53
N GLU A 153 -2.34 -10.89 -11.15
CA GLU A 153 -1.04 -10.64 -11.78
C GLU A 153 -1.09 -10.52 -13.32
N GLN A 154 -2.28 -10.43 -13.90
CA GLN A 154 -2.43 -10.22 -15.32
C GLN A 154 -2.02 -8.81 -15.71
N MET A 155 -1.35 -8.68 -16.84
CA MET A 155 -0.96 -7.39 -17.43
C MET A 155 -0.91 -7.50 -18.95
N THR A 156 -1.09 -6.36 -19.64
CA THR A 156 -0.87 -6.27 -21.08
C THR A 156 0.58 -5.88 -21.37
N GLU A 157 1.01 -6.07 -22.62
CA GLU A 157 2.17 -5.36 -23.14
C GLU A 157 1.82 -3.87 -23.33
N VAL A 158 2.80 -3.04 -23.77
CA VAL A 158 2.55 -1.64 -24.07
C VAL A 158 1.59 -1.51 -25.26
N GLU A 159 0.48 -0.84 -25.04
CA GLU A 159 -0.57 -0.59 -26.02
C GLU A 159 -0.77 0.93 -26.19
N HIS A 160 -1.04 1.36 -27.42
CA HIS A 160 -1.46 2.74 -27.68
C HIS A 160 -2.98 2.84 -27.59
N VAL A 161 -3.48 3.55 -26.59
CA VAL A 161 -4.91 3.64 -26.26
C VAL A 161 -5.37 5.09 -26.31
N SER A 162 -6.54 5.30 -26.91
CA SER A 162 -7.22 6.61 -26.86
C SER A 162 -7.71 6.88 -25.43
N LEU A 163 -7.15 7.90 -24.80
CA LEU A 163 -7.59 8.36 -23.48
C LEU A 163 -8.59 9.51 -23.64
N PRO A 164 -9.58 9.62 -22.73
CA PRO A 164 -10.59 10.68 -22.79
C PRO A 164 -9.96 12.07 -22.82
N GLY A 165 -10.39 12.89 -23.81
CA GLY A 165 -9.91 14.25 -24.00
C GLY A 165 -8.60 14.40 -24.77
N LEU A 166 -7.88 13.31 -25.07
CA LEU A 166 -6.64 13.37 -25.84
C LEU A 166 -6.86 13.08 -27.34
N ALA A 167 -6.25 13.89 -28.20
CA ALA A 167 -6.38 13.77 -29.64
C ALA A 167 -5.61 12.57 -30.23
N GLN A 168 -4.55 12.12 -29.56
CA GLN A 168 -3.68 11.05 -30.04
C GLN A 168 -3.68 9.88 -29.05
N PRO A 169 -3.57 8.63 -29.53
CA PRO A 169 -3.36 7.48 -28.66
C PRO A 169 -2.08 7.60 -27.84
N VAL A 170 -2.15 7.17 -26.59
CA VAL A 170 -1.06 7.24 -25.60
C VAL A 170 -0.54 5.85 -25.30
N PRO A 171 0.78 5.63 -25.19
CA PRO A 171 1.34 4.37 -24.76
C PRO A 171 0.96 4.10 -23.30
N THR A 172 0.34 2.96 -23.05
CA THR A 172 -0.16 2.55 -21.74
C THR A 172 0.09 1.06 -21.50
N ILE A 173 0.08 0.66 -20.22
CA ILE A 173 0.03 -0.73 -19.78
C ILE A 173 -1.17 -0.88 -18.85
N TRP A 174 -2.00 -1.90 -19.08
CA TRP A 174 -3.01 -2.30 -18.10
C TRP A 174 -2.44 -3.38 -17.18
N THR A 175 -2.79 -3.34 -15.89
CA THR A 175 -2.29 -4.25 -14.87
C THR A 175 -3.38 -4.61 -13.87
N GLY A 176 -3.42 -5.86 -13.41
CA GLY A 176 -4.05 -6.24 -12.16
C GLY A 176 -3.24 -5.74 -10.96
N ALA A 177 -3.90 -5.57 -9.82
CA ALA A 177 -3.31 -4.97 -8.61
C ALA A 177 -2.15 -5.77 -8.00
N GLY A 178 -2.08 -7.07 -8.26
CA GLY A 178 -1.04 -7.98 -7.77
C GLY A 178 0.23 -8.00 -8.61
N VAL A 179 0.25 -7.34 -9.77
CA VAL A 179 1.46 -7.29 -10.61
C VAL A 179 2.60 -6.63 -9.85
N VAL A 180 3.75 -7.30 -9.79
CA VAL A 180 4.97 -6.75 -9.17
C VAL A 180 5.46 -5.56 -10.00
N THR A 181 5.79 -4.48 -9.33
CA THR A 181 6.18 -3.20 -9.94
C THR A 181 7.31 -3.35 -10.96
N GLN A 182 8.34 -4.14 -10.64
CA GLN A 182 9.46 -4.41 -11.53
C GLN A 182 9.02 -5.06 -12.84
N ARG A 183 8.03 -5.97 -12.83
CA ARG A 183 7.52 -6.60 -14.06
C ARG A 183 6.93 -5.58 -15.04
N VAL A 184 6.26 -4.53 -14.51
CA VAL A 184 5.71 -3.45 -15.34
C VAL A 184 6.85 -2.61 -15.94
N ALA A 185 7.87 -2.30 -15.13
CA ALA A 185 9.06 -1.59 -15.59
C ALA A 185 9.78 -2.35 -16.71
N ASP A 186 10.00 -3.66 -16.52
CA ASP A 186 10.65 -4.53 -17.51
C ASP A 186 9.84 -4.63 -18.82
N ALA A 187 8.50 -4.67 -18.73
CA ALA A 187 7.64 -4.68 -19.93
C ALA A 187 7.70 -3.37 -20.68
N ALA A 188 7.68 -2.24 -19.96
CA ALA A 188 7.82 -0.92 -20.57
C ALA A 188 9.19 -0.77 -21.27
N GLU A 189 10.28 -1.17 -20.59
CA GLU A 189 11.64 -1.11 -21.11
C GLU A 189 11.81 -1.93 -22.39
N ARG A 190 11.34 -3.17 -22.42
CA ARG A 190 11.37 -4.01 -23.65
C ARG A 190 10.70 -3.38 -24.84
N ALA A 191 9.68 -2.54 -24.59
CA ALA A 191 8.95 -1.80 -25.64
C ALA A 191 9.54 -0.42 -25.94
N GLY A 192 10.68 -0.02 -25.33
CA GLY A 192 11.30 1.28 -25.50
C GLY A 192 10.64 2.43 -24.73
N PHE A 193 9.97 2.09 -23.61
CA PHE A 193 9.31 3.04 -22.73
C PHE A 193 9.82 2.94 -21.29
N VAL A 194 9.50 3.94 -20.49
CA VAL A 194 9.79 4.01 -19.06
C VAL A 194 8.50 3.93 -18.27
N PHE A 195 8.45 3.02 -17.30
CA PHE A 195 7.46 3.05 -16.22
C PHE A 195 7.99 3.95 -15.10
N ALA A 196 7.22 5.00 -14.77
CA ALA A 196 7.73 6.07 -13.92
C ALA A 196 7.69 5.77 -12.40
N VAL A 197 6.90 4.79 -11.99
CA VAL A 197 6.75 4.42 -10.58
C VAL A 197 7.84 3.42 -10.18
N ASP A 198 8.87 3.90 -9.48
CA ASP A 198 10.09 3.15 -9.17
C ASP A 198 10.47 3.21 -7.67
N PRO A 199 9.62 2.73 -6.76
CA PRO A 199 9.99 2.65 -5.34
C PRO A 199 11.19 1.71 -5.15
N THR A 200 11.97 1.93 -4.08
CA THR A 200 13.10 1.03 -3.73
C THR A 200 12.68 -0.43 -3.55
N SER A 201 11.41 -0.67 -3.26
CA SER A 201 10.79 -1.99 -3.14
C SER A 201 10.20 -2.54 -4.44
N ALA A 202 10.56 -2.02 -5.61
CA ALA A 202 9.93 -2.38 -6.89
C ALA A 202 9.92 -3.89 -7.18
N GLU A 203 10.94 -4.63 -6.74
CA GLU A 203 11.02 -6.08 -6.90
C GLU A 203 10.02 -6.88 -6.04
N ALA A 204 9.44 -6.26 -5.02
CA ALA A 204 8.53 -6.91 -4.07
C ALA A 204 7.17 -6.18 -3.94
N SER A 205 7.09 -4.90 -4.27
CA SER A 205 5.84 -4.13 -4.21
C SER A 205 4.92 -4.48 -5.37
N CYS A 206 3.60 -4.43 -5.12
CA CYS A 206 2.59 -4.61 -6.15
C CYS A 206 1.98 -3.26 -6.55
N VAL A 207 1.56 -3.15 -7.80
CA VAL A 207 1.05 -1.88 -8.36
C VAL A 207 -0.22 -1.37 -7.66
N GLY A 208 -1.08 -2.24 -7.15
CA GLY A 208 -2.23 -1.84 -6.34
C GLY A 208 -1.80 -1.13 -5.05
N GLY A 209 -0.73 -1.62 -4.40
CA GLY A 209 -0.09 -0.96 -3.28
C GLY A 209 0.55 0.37 -3.67
N ASN A 210 1.18 0.44 -4.84
CA ASN A 210 1.74 1.69 -5.35
C ASN A 210 0.67 2.78 -5.53
N ILE A 211 -0.55 2.42 -5.95
CA ILE A 211 -1.68 3.34 -6.03
C ILE A 211 -2.12 3.75 -4.63
N ALA A 212 -2.39 2.77 -3.76
CA ALA A 212 -2.88 3.02 -2.41
C ALA A 212 -1.94 3.92 -1.58
N MET A 213 -0.63 3.85 -1.85
CA MET A 213 0.40 4.67 -1.19
C MET A 213 0.82 5.90 -1.99
N ASN A 214 0.31 6.10 -3.21
CA ASN A 214 0.80 7.08 -4.17
C ASN A 214 2.33 7.00 -4.33
N ALA A 215 2.83 5.81 -4.61
CA ALA A 215 4.26 5.53 -4.66
C ALA A 215 4.97 6.34 -5.74
N GLY A 216 6.20 6.70 -5.45
CA GLY A 216 7.16 7.28 -6.36
C GLY A 216 8.56 6.82 -5.99
N GLY A 217 9.53 7.16 -6.79
CA GLY A 217 10.94 6.88 -6.56
C GLY A 217 11.81 7.99 -7.12
N LYS A 218 13.00 7.65 -7.62
CA LYS A 218 13.93 8.61 -8.22
C LYS A 218 13.31 9.31 -9.44
N LYS A 219 12.64 8.56 -10.29
CA LYS A 219 11.99 9.04 -11.52
C LYS A 219 10.85 10.03 -11.27
N ALA A 220 10.34 10.12 -10.05
CA ALA A 220 9.30 11.07 -9.69
C ALA A 220 9.73 12.54 -9.84
N VAL A 221 11.02 12.83 -9.87
CA VAL A 221 11.53 14.18 -10.16
C VAL A 221 11.07 14.65 -11.54
N LEU A 222 11.11 13.77 -12.55
CA LEU A 222 10.69 14.10 -13.92
C LEU A 222 9.21 13.76 -14.16
N TRP A 223 8.76 12.56 -13.80
CA TRP A 223 7.45 12.03 -14.22
C TRP A 223 6.41 11.97 -13.10
N GLY A 224 6.74 12.44 -11.89
CA GLY A 224 5.81 12.41 -10.76
C GLY A 224 5.66 11.04 -10.11
N THR A 225 4.57 10.86 -9.37
CA THR A 225 4.23 9.68 -8.58
C THR A 225 3.20 8.80 -9.31
N ALA A 226 2.66 7.79 -8.63
CA ALA A 226 1.60 6.93 -9.17
C ALA A 226 0.41 7.74 -9.68
N LEU A 227 -0.06 8.74 -8.91
CA LEU A 227 -1.16 9.62 -9.29
C LEU A 227 -0.94 10.33 -10.63
N ASP A 228 0.28 10.78 -10.89
CA ASP A 228 0.61 11.50 -12.12
C ASP A 228 0.57 10.61 -13.37
N ASN A 229 0.75 9.30 -13.19
CA ASN A 229 0.89 8.31 -14.26
C ASN A 229 -0.33 7.39 -14.44
N LEU A 230 -1.38 7.58 -13.65
CA LEU A 230 -2.62 6.80 -13.77
C LEU A 230 -3.56 7.42 -14.80
N ALA A 231 -3.92 6.64 -15.83
CA ALA A 231 -5.00 6.97 -16.75
C ALA A 231 -6.38 6.55 -16.19
N SER A 232 -6.43 5.39 -15.55
CA SER A 232 -7.64 4.89 -14.87
C SER A 232 -7.28 3.80 -13.86
N TRP A 233 -8.18 3.57 -12.92
CA TRP A 233 -8.08 2.44 -12.00
C TRP A 233 -9.47 1.95 -11.60
N ARG A 234 -9.51 0.73 -11.13
CA ARG A 234 -10.72 0.08 -10.65
C ARG A 234 -10.52 -0.40 -9.23
N MET A 235 -11.55 -0.28 -8.42
CA MET A 235 -11.51 -0.68 -7.02
C MET A 235 -12.87 -1.17 -6.53
N VAL A 236 -12.86 -1.87 -5.40
CA VAL A 236 -14.05 -2.22 -4.64
C VAL A 236 -14.12 -1.33 -3.41
N THR A 237 -15.24 -0.62 -3.23
CA THR A 237 -15.46 0.29 -2.10
C THR A 237 -15.77 -0.48 -0.80
N PRO A 238 -15.74 0.19 0.37
CA PRO A 238 -16.15 -0.42 1.65
C PRO A 238 -17.60 -0.94 1.67
N GLU A 239 -18.46 -0.46 0.75
CA GLU A 239 -19.83 -0.92 0.58
C GLU A 239 -19.96 -2.08 -0.43
N ALA A 240 -18.84 -2.70 -0.81
CA ALA A 240 -18.77 -3.75 -1.82
C ALA A 240 -19.29 -3.36 -3.21
N GLN A 241 -19.28 -2.05 -3.54
CA GLN A 241 -19.57 -1.55 -4.87
C GLN A 241 -18.29 -1.50 -5.70
N TRP A 242 -18.41 -1.68 -7.00
CA TRP A 242 -17.34 -1.38 -7.93
C TRP A 242 -17.27 0.11 -8.21
N LEU A 243 -16.06 0.62 -8.28
CA LEU A 243 -15.78 1.99 -8.68
C LEU A 243 -14.70 1.97 -9.76
N GLU A 244 -15.01 2.60 -10.89
CA GLU A 244 -14.07 2.90 -11.96
C GLU A 244 -13.79 4.39 -11.96
N VAL A 245 -12.51 4.76 -11.90
CA VAL A 245 -12.04 6.14 -11.94
C VAL A 245 -11.21 6.32 -13.20
N THR A 246 -11.58 7.28 -14.02
CA THR A 246 -10.87 7.60 -15.26
C THR A 246 -10.48 9.08 -15.26
N ARG A 247 -9.20 9.35 -15.48
CA ARG A 247 -8.70 10.72 -15.63
C ARG A 247 -9.07 11.26 -17.01
N ILE A 248 -9.64 12.46 -17.05
CA ILE A 248 -10.01 13.17 -18.26
C ILE A 248 -8.94 14.23 -18.55
N ASP A 249 -8.64 14.45 -19.83
CA ASP A 249 -7.63 15.43 -20.26
C ASP A 249 -6.27 15.23 -19.57
N HIS A 250 -5.78 13.99 -19.57
CA HIS A 250 -4.51 13.66 -18.93
C HIS A 250 -3.37 14.47 -19.56
N ASN A 251 -2.69 15.31 -18.78
CA ASN A 251 -1.61 16.18 -19.29
C ASN A 251 -0.28 15.43 -19.58
N LEU A 252 -0.22 14.13 -19.40
CA LEU A 252 0.97 13.28 -19.57
C LEU A 252 2.20 13.76 -18.77
N GLY A 253 1.94 14.48 -17.70
CA GLY A 253 2.90 15.09 -16.81
C GLY A 253 2.34 15.17 -15.39
N LYS A 254 2.97 16.00 -14.56
CA LYS A 254 2.58 16.14 -13.16
C LYS A 254 1.20 16.75 -13.03
N ILE A 255 0.35 16.16 -12.21
CA ILE A 255 -1.04 16.55 -12.05
C ILE A 255 -1.21 17.99 -11.51
N HIS A 256 -0.24 18.47 -10.73
CA HIS A 256 -0.28 19.83 -10.17
C HIS A 256 0.09 20.93 -11.19
N ASP A 257 0.53 20.56 -12.40
CA ASP A 257 0.87 21.51 -13.46
C ASP A 257 -0.38 21.95 -14.25
N VAL A 258 -1.54 21.31 -14.06
CA VAL A 258 -2.79 21.74 -14.67
C VAL A 258 -3.59 22.64 -13.76
N GLU A 259 -4.40 23.54 -14.33
CA GLU A 259 -5.31 24.38 -13.55
C GLU A 259 -6.35 23.52 -12.80
N THR A 260 -6.94 22.56 -13.49
CA THR A 260 -7.93 21.62 -12.95
C THR A 260 -7.68 20.23 -13.48
N ALA A 261 -7.58 19.25 -12.60
CA ALA A 261 -7.57 17.84 -12.94
C ALA A 261 -8.99 17.26 -12.79
N SER A 262 -9.48 16.61 -13.84
CA SER A 262 -10.85 16.08 -13.90
C SER A 262 -10.84 14.56 -13.91
N PHE A 263 -11.81 13.98 -13.20
CA PHE A 263 -12.01 12.54 -13.12
C PHE A 263 -13.47 12.19 -13.33
N ASP A 264 -13.69 11.10 -14.05
CA ASP A 264 -15.00 10.45 -14.20
C ASP A 264 -15.04 9.25 -13.24
N LEU A 265 -16.02 9.25 -12.34
CA LEU A 265 -16.23 8.22 -11.33
C LEU A 265 -17.51 7.47 -11.67
N GLN A 266 -17.41 6.17 -11.97
CA GLN A 266 -18.55 5.33 -12.29
C GLN A 266 -18.69 4.22 -11.26
N TYR A 267 -19.82 4.17 -10.60
CA TYR A 267 -20.15 3.18 -9.58
C TYR A 267 -21.08 2.12 -10.12
N PHE A 268 -20.76 0.85 -9.79
CA PHE A 268 -21.57 -0.29 -10.18
C PHE A 268 -21.90 -1.14 -8.95
N ALA A 269 -22.99 -1.89 -9.02
CA ALA A 269 -23.32 -2.89 -8.01
C ALA A 269 -22.24 -3.96 -7.90
N ALA A 270 -22.33 -4.84 -6.91
CA ALA A 270 -21.39 -5.91 -6.67
C ALA A 270 -21.20 -6.88 -7.87
N ASP A 271 -22.15 -6.94 -8.80
CA ASP A 271 -22.06 -7.68 -10.07
C ASP A 271 -21.06 -7.06 -11.08
N GLY A 272 -20.58 -5.84 -10.81
CA GLY A 272 -19.66 -5.09 -11.66
C GLY A 272 -20.24 -4.63 -13.00
N LYS A 273 -21.56 -4.72 -13.18
CA LYS A 273 -22.25 -4.43 -14.46
C LYS A 273 -23.41 -3.47 -14.30
N THR A 274 -24.18 -3.60 -13.22
CA THR A 274 -25.36 -2.75 -12.98
C THR A 274 -24.89 -1.36 -12.54
N PRO A 275 -25.05 -0.31 -13.36
CA PRO A 275 -24.63 1.04 -12.99
C PRO A 275 -25.48 1.59 -11.86
N LEU A 276 -24.85 2.21 -10.86
CA LEU A 276 -25.53 2.84 -9.72
C LEU A 276 -25.54 4.35 -9.85
N ARG A 277 -24.37 4.95 -10.09
CA ARG A 277 -24.22 6.40 -10.22
C ARG A 277 -22.96 6.73 -11.01
N ARG A 278 -22.92 7.95 -11.53
CA ARG A 278 -21.75 8.53 -12.18
C ARG A 278 -21.55 9.94 -11.67
N GLU A 279 -20.32 10.28 -11.38
CA GLU A 279 -19.95 11.58 -10.83
C GLU A 279 -18.73 12.11 -11.58
N ARG A 280 -18.66 13.43 -11.74
CA ARG A 280 -17.44 14.11 -12.18
C ARG A 280 -16.81 14.78 -10.97
N LEU A 281 -15.52 14.56 -10.78
CA LEU A 281 -14.72 15.19 -9.74
C LEU A 281 -13.67 16.08 -10.38
N ASP A 282 -13.79 17.39 -10.15
CA ASP A 282 -12.86 18.40 -10.64
C ASP A 282 -12.05 18.94 -9.46
N ILE A 283 -10.72 18.83 -9.53
CA ILE A 283 -9.82 19.19 -8.43
C ILE A 283 -8.81 20.22 -8.94
N PRO A 284 -8.67 21.39 -8.29
CA PRO A 284 -7.64 22.35 -8.67
C PRO A 284 -6.24 21.72 -8.56
N GLY A 285 -5.44 21.78 -9.65
CA GLY A 285 -4.12 21.16 -9.72
C GLY A 285 -3.20 21.57 -8.57
N ARG A 286 -3.22 22.84 -8.19
CA ARG A 286 -2.45 23.40 -7.06
C ARG A 286 -2.68 22.70 -5.71
N THR A 287 -3.81 22.00 -5.52
CA THR A 287 -4.12 21.32 -4.25
C THR A 287 -3.41 19.99 -4.10
N PHE A 288 -2.94 19.40 -5.20
CA PHE A 288 -2.23 18.12 -5.14
C PHE A 288 -0.85 18.22 -4.53
N ARG A 289 -0.26 19.40 -4.53
CA ARG A 289 1.12 19.59 -4.09
C ARG A 289 1.36 21.00 -3.58
N LYS A 290 1.95 21.12 -2.41
CA LYS A 290 2.40 22.40 -1.89
C LYS A 290 3.68 22.84 -2.60
N GLU A 291 3.75 24.11 -3.00
CA GLU A 291 4.94 24.70 -3.59
C GLU A 291 6.18 24.47 -2.71
N GLY A 292 7.28 24.08 -3.34
CA GLY A 292 8.56 23.81 -2.67
C GLY A 292 8.69 22.43 -2.02
N LEU A 293 7.65 21.59 -1.99
CA LEU A 293 7.72 20.26 -1.36
C LEU A 293 8.17 19.12 -2.28
N GLY A 294 8.69 19.40 -3.44
CA GLY A 294 9.18 18.34 -4.30
C GLY A 294 8.08 17.39 -4.81
N LYS A 295 8.18 16.09 -4.59
CA LYS A 295 7.23 15.08 -5.07
C LYS A 295 6.06 14.78 -4.13
N ASP A 296 6.07 15.33 -2.92
CA ASP A 296 5.04 15.03 -1.94
C ASP A 296 3.71 15.70 -2.25
N VAL A 297 2.63 14.97 -2.00
CA VAL A 297 1.26 15.48 -2.01
C VAL A 297 0.92 15.96 -0.61
N THR A 298 0.48 17.21 -0.48
CA THR A 298 0.19 17.81 0.83
C THR A 298 -1.22 17.56 1.32
N ASP A 299 -2.17 17.46 0.42
CA ASP A 299 -3.54 17.08 0.76
C ASP A 299 -3.70 15.56 0.69
N LYS A 300 -3.60 14.88 1.82
CA LYS A 300 -3.78 13.42 1.91
C LYS A 300 -5.20 12.97 1.54
N PHE A 301 -6.18 13.84 1.68
CA PHE A 301 -7.55 13.56 1.29
C PHE A 301 -7.77 13.66 -0.22
N LEU A 302 -6.91 14.42 -0.93
CA LEU A 302 -6.98 14.64 -2.39
C LEU A 302 -8.36 15.09 -2.86
N ALA A 303 -8.99 16.00 -2.12
CA ALA A 303 -10.34 16.50 -2.36
C ALA A 303 -11.40 15.38 -2.57
N GLY A 304 -11.20 14.22 -1.93
CA GLY A 304 -12.09 13.07 -2.03
C GLY A 304 -11.80 12.11 -3.17
N LEU A 305 -10.69 12.27 -3.91
CA LEU A 305 -10.31 11.33 -4.96
C LEU A 305 -10.09 9.93 -4.38
N PRO A 306 -10.85 8.90 -4.81
CA PRO A 306 -10.81 7.58 -4.18
C PRO A 306 -9.55 6.77 -4.54
N GLY A 307 -9.15 5.88 -3.66
CA GLY A 307 -8.16 4.82 -3.87
C GLY A 307 -6.71 5.27 -3.71
N ILE A 308 -6.36 6.47 -4.14
CA ILE A 308 -4.99 6.96 -4.17
C ILE A 308 -4.60 7.56 -2.83
N GLN A 309 -3.43 7.16 -2.31
CA GLN A 309 -2.86 7.71 -1.06
C GLN A 309 -3.75 7.52 0.19
N LYS A 310 -4.66 6.57 0.13
CA LYS A 310 -5.59 6.21 1.22
C LYS A 310 -5.16 4.99 2.00
N GLU A 311 -4.03 4.37 1.62
CA GLU A 311 -3.47 3.17 2.27
C GLU A 311 -4.46 1.99 2.32
N GLY A 312 -5.43 1.97 1.39
CA GLY A 312 -6.46 0.94 1.30
C GLY A 312 -7.63 1.11 2.28
N CYS A 313 -7.71 2.24 3.03
CA CYS A 313 -8.81 2.42 3.99
C CYS A 313 -10.14 2.80 3.34
N ASP A 314 -10.17 3.23 2.09
CA ASP A 314 -11.37 3.57 1.32
C ASP A 314 -11.75 2.53 0.25
N GLY A 315 -11.08 1.38 0.24
CA GLY A 315 -11.38 0.27 -0.64
C GLY A 315 -10.14 -0.50 -1.12
N LEU A 316 -10.38 -1.48 -1.99
CA LEU A 316 -9.37 -2.36 -2.55
C LEU A 316 -9.16 -2.04 -4.02
N ILE A 317 -7.97 -1.62 -4.39
CA ILE A 317 -7.56 -1.50 -5.80
C ILE A 317 -7.49 -2.89 -6.42
N THR A 318 -8.06 -3.07 -7.60
CA THR A 318 -8.13 -4.36 -8.30
C THR A 318 -7.38 -4.37 -9.62
N SER A 319 -7.39 -3.25 -10.35
CA SER A 319 -6.65 -3.07 -11.60
C SER A 319 -6.42 -1.60 -11.91
N ALA A 320 -5.50 -1.32 -12.83
CA ALA A 320 -5.21 0.04 -13.28
C ALA A 320 -4.65 0.07 -14.70
N ARG A 321 -4.78 1.22 -15.35
CA ARG A 321 -4.10 1.57 -16.59
C ARG A 321 -3.13 2.69 -16.35
N TRP A 322 -1.88 2.45 -16.74
CA TRP A 322 -0.75 3.34 -16.51
C TRP A 322 -0.28 3.97 -17.82
N VAL A 323 0.01 5.25 -17.78
CA VAL A 323 0.77 5.91 -18.85
C VAL A 323 2.24 5.51 -18.70
N VAL A 324 2.88 5.20 -19.80
CA VAL A 324 4.34 4.99 -19.88
C VAL A 324 4.97 6.05 -20.76
N HIS A 325 6.19 6.42 -20.44
CA HIS A 325 6.89 7.53 -21.08
C HIS A 325 7.91 7.03 -22.09
N ARG A 326 8.15 7.80 -23.15
CA ARG A 326 9.17 7.45 -24.12
C ARG A 326 10.55 7.41 -23.45
N MET A 327 11.29 6.34 -23.68
CA MET A 327 12.64 6.21 -23.16
C MET A 327 13.56 7.26 -23.77
N PRO A 328 14.35 8.00 -23.00
CA PRO A 328 15.37 8.88 -23.51
C PRO A 328 16.41 8.11 -24.35
N ALA A 329 16.88 8.72 -25.43
CA ALA A 329 17.87 8.08 -26.31
C ALA A 329 19.23 7.86 -25.63
N HIS A 330 19.56 8.70 -24.66
CA HIS A 330 20.80 8.66 -23.90
C HIS A 330 20.55 8.97 -22.44
N THR A 331 21.21 8.21 -21.58
CA THR A 331 21.11 8.37 -20.13
C THR A 331 22.50 8.47 -19.53
N ARG A 332 22.63 9.22 -18.43
CA ARG A 332 23.89 9.34 -17.68
C ARG A 332 23.58 9.47 -16.20
N THR A 333 24.32 8.73 -15.41
CA THR A 333 24.33 8.87 -13.97
C THR A 333 25.60 9.62 -13.57
N VAL A 334 25.43 10.67 -12.79
CA VAL A 334 26.54 11.44 -12.23
C VAL A 334 26.52 11.33 -10.72
N CYS A 335 27.59 10.86 -10.12
CA CYS A 335 27.80 10.81 -8.68
C CYS A 335 28.69 11.99 -8.28
N LEU A 336 28.18 12.86 -7.42
CA LEU A 336 28.92 13.98 -6.84
C LEU A 336 29.20 13.69 -5.37
N GLU A 337 30.47 13.72 -4.98
CA GLU A 337 30.90 13.52 -3.59
C GLU A 337 31.07 14.88 -2.91
N PHE A 338 30.34 15.11 -1.83
CA PHE A 338 30.50 16.29 -0.97
C PHE A 338 31.10 15.86 0.37
N PHE A 339 32.01 16.66 0.89
CA PHE A 339 32.69 16.40 2.15
C PHE A 339 32.31 17.44 3.18
N GLY A 340 31.85 17.03 4.35
CA GLY A 340 31.38 17.91 5.41
C GLY A 340 29.96 17.59 5.85
N ASN A 341 29.20 18.59 6.20
CA ASN A 341 27.82 18.45 6.64
C ASN A 341 26.83 18.50 5.47
N ALA A 342 25.69 17.85 5.61
CA ALA A 342 24.62 17.86 4.62
C ALA A 342 24.21 19.29 4.21
N LYS A 343 24.15 20.22 5.17
CA LYS A 343 23.78 21.62 4.92
C LYS A 343 24.76 22.33 3.95
N ASP A 344 26.02 21.88 3.89
CA ASP A 344 27.06 22.49 3.04
C ASP A 344 26.88 22.05 1.57
N ALA A 345 26.25 20.89 1.33
CA ALA A 345 25.91 20.39 0.00
C ALA A 345 24.62 20.99 -0.56
N VAL A 346 23.68 21.42 0.28
CA VAL A 346 22.35 21.92 -0.13
C VAL A 346 22.40 23.04 -1.15
N PRO A 347 23.25 24.09 -1.01
CA PRO A 347 23.32 25.14 -2.04
C PRO A 347 23.66 24.61 -3.42
N SER A 348 24.65 23.71 -3.53
CA SER A 348 25.03 23.08 -4.81
C SER A 348 23.93 22.21 -5.39
N ILE A 349 23.19 21.48 -4.53
CA ILE A 349 22.04 20.65 -4.95
C ILE A 349 20.95 21.54 -5.54
N VAL A 350 20.62 22.66 -4.86
CA VAL A 350 19.63 23.62 -5.33
C VAL A 350 20.05 24.25 -6.65
N GLU A 351 21.30 24.68 -6.77
CA GLU A 351 21.85 25.29 -7.99
C GLU A 351 21.79 24.32 -9.19
N ILE A 352 22.19 23.06 -8.99
CA ILE A 352 22.10 22.01 -10.03
C ILE A 352 20.66 21.83 -10.45
N LYS A 353 19.74 21.68 -9.51
CA LYS A 353 18.31 21.49 -9.78
C LYS A 353 17.76 22.69 -10.58
N ASP A 354 18.01 23.90 -10.11
CA ASP A 354 17.47 25.13 -10.72
C ASP A 354 18.07 25.35 -12.13
N PHE A 355 19.36 25.11 -12.28
CA PHE A 355 20.03 25.16 -13.60
C PHE A 355 19.40 24.14 -14.57
N MET A 356 19.24 22.88 -14.15
CA MET A 356 18.70 21.83 -15.00
C MET A 356 17.25 22.14 -15.43
N PHE A 357 16.41 22.64 -14.54
CA PHE A 357 15.03 23.00 -14.88
C PHE A 357 14.95 24.26 -15.77
N ALA A 358 15.80 25.25 -15.55
CA ALA A 358 15.82 26.45 -16.38
C ALA A 358 16.33 26.18 -17.79
N GLU A 359 17.31 25.30 -17.92
CA GLU A 359 18.04 25.07 -19.18
C GLU A 359 17.55 23.87 -19.99
N GLN A 360 16.66 23.03 -19.44
CA GLN A 360 16.23 21.76 -20.04
C GLN A 360 15.77 21.91 -21.52
N LEU A 361 15.03 22.97 -21.84
CA LEU A 361 14.56 23.25 -23.18
C LEU A 361 15.70 23.65 -24.14
N ARG A 362 16.71 24.36 -23.63
CA ARG A 362 17.83 24.84 -24.40
C ARG A 362 18.87 23.77 -24.67
N ILE A 363 19.21 22.97 -23.66
CA ILE A 363 20.27 21.96 -23.75
C ILE A 363 19.73 20.56 -24.09
N GLY A 364 18.40 20.36 -24.04
CA GLY A 364 17.76 19.08 -24.33
C GLY A 364 18.06 17.99 -23.30
N VAL A 365 18.53 18.36 -22.11
CA VAL A 365 18.85 17.41 -21.04
C VAL A 365 17.80 17.52 -19.94
N LEU A 366 17.22 16.39 -19.54
CA LEU A 366 16.20 16.31 -18.50
C LEU A 366 16.80 15.77 -17.21
N LEU A 367 16.40 16.35 -16.08
CA LEU A 367 16.70 15.81 -14.75
C LEU A 367 15.69 14.73 -14.42
N ALA A 368 16.06 13.47 -14.61
CA ALA A 368 15.15 12.34 -14.38
C ALA A 368 15.08 11.93 -12.92
N GLY A 369 16.18 12.07 -12.17
CA GLY A 369 16.23 11.74 -10.75
C GLY A 369 17.32 12.53 -10.03
N LEU A 370 17.11 12.78 -8.74
CA LEU A 370 18.07 13.41 -7.84
C LEU A 370 17.94 12.73 -6.47
N GLU A 371 19.00 12.06 -6.02
CA GLU A 371 18.99 11.31 -4.78
C GLU A 371 20.20 11.66 -3.93
N HIS A 372 19.97 11.83 -2.63
CA HIS A 372 21.01 12.10 -1.65
C HIS A 372 21.25 10.84 -0.80
N LEU A 373 22.50 10.43 -0.71
CA LEU A 373 22.94 9.28 0.09
C LEU A 373 23.85 9.79 1.21
N ASP A 374 23.53 9.45 2.45
CA ASP A 374 24.37 9.82 3.59
C ASP A 374 25.55 8.86 3.81
N ASP A 375 26.50 9.26 4.63
CA ASP A 375 27.71 8.50 4.95
C ASP A 375 27.40 7.12 5.60
N ARG A 376 26.34 7.02 6.38
CA ARG A 376 25.95 5.76 7.04
C ARG A 376 25.43 4.76 6.02
N TYR A 377 24.60 5.22 5.10
CA TYR A 377 24.11 4.40 4.00
C TYR A 377 25.25 3.93 3.11
N LEU A 378 26.17 4.84 2.71
CA LEU A 378 27.32 4.50 1.89
C LEU A 378 28.20 3.44 2.55
N LYS A 379 28.43 3.54 3.86
CA LYS A 379 29.16 2.52 4.64
C LYS A 379 28.43 1.19 4.68
N ALA A 380 27.11 1.21 4.88
CA ALA A 380 26.29 -0.01 4.96
C ALA A 380 26.29 -0.81 3.66
N VAL A 381 26.29 -0.14 2.50
CA VAL A 381 26.34 -0.77 1.18
C VAL A 381 27.76 -1.01 0.65
N GLY A 382 28.80 -0.69 1.45
CA GLY A 382 30.20 -0.94 1.08
C GLY A 382 30.74 -0.02 -0.03
N TYR A 383 30.11 1.15 -0.27
CA TYR A 383 30.54 2.08 -1.30
C TYR A 383 31.93 2.66 -0.98
N ALA A 384 32.90 2.45 -1.88
CA ALA A 384 34.24 2.99 -1.76
C ALA A 384 34.34 4.39 -2.40
N THR A 385 34.84 5.36 -1.63
CA THR A 385 35.15 6.69 -2.16
C THR A 385 36.14 6.64 -3.28
N LYS A 386 35.89 7.33 -4.37
CA LYS A 386 36.84 7.52 -5.48
C LYS A 386 37.90 8.57 -5.18
N SER A 387 37.62 9.54 -4.29
CA SER A 387 38.58 10.56 -3.86
C SER A 387 39.53 10.04 -2.79
N LYS A 388 40.83 10.00 -3.11
CA LYS A 388 41.88 9.60 -2.17
C LYS A 388 42.29 10.71 -1.18
N SER A 389 42.03 11.98 -1.51
CA SER A 389 42.49 13.14 -0.74
C SER A 389 41.63 13.46 0.49
N HIS A 390 40.43 12.85 0.60
CA HIS A 390 39.47 13.14 1.65
C HIS A 390 39.07 11.91 2.46
N ALA A 391 39.93 10.91 2.49
CA ALA A 391 39.72 9.70 3.28
C ALA A 391 39.57 10.05 4.78
N GLY A 392 38.42 9.74 5.37
CA GLY A 392 38.12 10.00 6.80
C GLY A 392 37.19 11.17 7.09
N LEU A 393 36.81 11.99 6.10
CA LEU A 393 35.77 12.99 6.27
C LEU A 393 34.37 12.37 6.08
N PRO A 394 33.34 12.86 6.79
CA PRO A 394 31.96 12.53 6.50
C PRO A 394 31.63 12.81 5.03
N LYS A 395 30.93 11.90 4.38
CA LYS A 395 30.64 11.97 2.97
C LYS A 395 29.15 12.06 2.71
N ILE A 396 28.83 12.79 1.69
CA ILE A 396 27.50 12.85 1.11
C ILE A 396 27.70 12.55 -0.38
N CYS A 397 27.03 11.51 -0.88
CA CYS A 397 26.99 11.22 -2.30
C CYS A 397 25.66 11.73 -2.87
N LEU A 398 25.72 12.53 -3.91
CA LEU A 398 24.57 12.90 -4.70
C LEU A 398 24.57 12.01 -5.94
N LEU A 399 23.62 11.07 -6.00
CA LEU A 399 23.43 10.24 -7.16
C LEU A 399 22.45 10.95 -8.10
N TYR A 400 22.97 11.33 -9.25
CA TYR A 400 22.19 11.92 -10.33
C TYR A 400 21.99 10.85 -11.39
N THR A 401 20.74 10.42 -11.61
CA THR A 401 20.41 9.49 -12.68
C THR A 401 19.53 10.17 -13.70
N SER A 402 19.97 10.16 -14.94
CA SER A 402 19.11 10.50 -16.07
C SER A 402 18.34 9.30 -16.60
N ASP A 403 18.56 8.08 -16.06
CA ASP A 403 17.74 6.90 -16.28
C ASP A 403 18.11 5.71 -15.38
N ALA A 404 17.17 4.79 -15.17
CA ALA A 404 17.28 3.63 -14.30
C ALA A 404 17.76 2.34 -15.00
N ALA A 405 18.23 2.40 -16.24
CA ALA A 405 18.54 1.21 -17.02
C ALA A 405 19.90 0.54 -16.70
N ASP A 406 20.77 1.15 -15.90
CA ASP A 406 22.17 0.66 -15.79
C ASP A 406 22.69 0.43 -14.35
N GLU A 407 21.83 0.12 -13.38
CA GLU A 407 22.28 -0.26 -12.05
C GLU A 407 22.85 -1.70 -11.96
N ARG A 408 22.76 -2.50 -13.04
CA ARG A 408 23.30 -3.88 -13.04
C ARG A 408 24.75 -4.02 -13.42
N SER A 409 25.41 -2.96 -13.86
CA SER A 409 26.79 -3.03 -14.37
C SER A 409 27.85 -2.25 -13.57
N SER A 410 27.53 -1.77 -12.36
CA SER A 410 28.50 -1.04 -11.55
C SER A 410 28.42 -1.39 -10.05
N VAL A 411 28.55 -2.68 -9.73
CA VAL A 411 29.00 -3.14 -8.43
C VAL A 411 30.37 -3.76 -8.56
#